data_93af2cc1f08d3385dbe02fe7b3eaeb23
#
_entry.id   93af2cc1f08d3385dbe02fe7b3eaeb23
#
_cell.length_a   1.000
_cell.length_b   1.000
_cell.length_c   1.000
_cell.angle_alpha   90.00
_cell.angle_beta   90.00
_cell.angle_gamma   90.00
#
_symmetry.space_group_name_H-M   'P 1'
#
loop_
_entity.id
_entity.type
_entity.pdbx_description
1 polymer ?
#
loop_
_entity_poly.entity_id
_entity_poly.type
_entity_poly.pdbx_seq_one_letter_code
_entity_poly.pdbx_strand_id
1 'polypeptide(L)'
;RSISFVDYAKDSTSAMYNTVMRNNVNAIEFAFDVKAFGKDKKSTVIEVTDFINGDNDIVSFDGRYKKGFRVGGFQKDKSFVNFVKSFPTNIEINTTKTYNRSAGDPSPIPGAPKPEISGNYTVEVNSSIILLPEDKMQARYFDPRVGYFAVGYTDFDINPQGVERVSLIKRWRLEPKPKDLEKYKRGELVEPAKPIVFYIDPLTPKKWIPYLIQGVNDW
;
A
#
# COMPACT_ATOMS: atom_id res chain seq x y z
N ARG A 1 -2.78 -0.74 0.60
CA ARG A 1 -3.18 0.04 1.79
C ARG A 1 -2.13 1.05 2.13
N SER A 2 -2.54 2.26 2.50
CA SER A 2 -1.65 3.25 3.07
C SER A 2 -1.09 2.71 4.40
N ILE A 3 0.20 2.86 4.60
CA ILE A 3 0.81 2.64 5.91
C ILE A 3 0.16 3.64 6.85
N SER A 4 -0.56 3.16 7.85
CA SER A 4 -0.99 4.00 8.95
C SER A 4 0.23 4.27 9.81
N PHE A 5 0.67 5.52 9.88
CA PHE A 5 1.61 5.90 10.94
C PHE A 5 0.86 5.77 12.26
N VAL A 6 1.35 4.90 13.10
CA VAL A 6 0.86 4.80 14.47
C VAL A 6 1.27 6.08 15.19
N ASP A 7 0.36 6.69 15.92
CA ASP A 7 0.64 7.83 16.76
C ASP A 7 1.72 7.45 17.80
N TYR A 8 2.78 8.24 17.90
CA TYR A 8 4.00 7.81 18.58
C TYR A 8 4.44 8.77 19.65
N ALA A 9 4.72 8.23 20.82
CA ALA A 9 5.74 8.78 21.72
C ALA A 9 7.06 8.03 21.44
N LYS A 10 8.13 8.75 21.13
CA LYS A 10 9.45 8.16 20.80
C LYS A 10 10.38 8.12 22.02
N ASP A 11 10.22 9.07 22.93
CA ASP A 11 11.00 9.12 24.15
C ASP A 11 10.46 8.13 25.18
N SER A 12 11.07 6.96 25.25
CA SER A 12 10.70 5.90 26.20
C SER A 12 10.93 6.27 27.67
N THR A 13 11.60 7.39 27.96
CA THR A 13 11.81 7.90 29.31
C THR A 13 10.69 8.83 29.78
N SER A 14 9.87 9.32 28.86
CA SER A 14 8.76 10.21 29.17
C SER A 14 7.61 9.48 29.86
N ALA A 15 6.93 10.17 30.79
CA ALA A 15 5.72 9.64 31.42
C ALA A 15 4.61 9.40 30.40
N MET A 16 4.55 10.20 29.32
CA MET A 16 3.59 10.09 28.24
C MET A 16 3.78 8.80 27.42
N TYR A 17 5.01 8.32 27.25
CA TYR A 17 5.32 7.10 26.50
C TYR A 17 4.51 5.90 26.99
N ASN A 18 4.55 5.62 28.30
CA ASN A 18 3.83 4.51 28.89
C ASN A 18 2.31 4.65 28.72
N THR A 19 1.79 5.87 28.83
CA THR A 19 0.36 6.16 28.62
C THR A 19 -0.04 5.92 27.17
N VAL A 20 0.73 6.42 26.22
CA VAL A 20 0.49 6.22 24.78
C VAL A 20 0.55 4.75 24.41
N MET A 21 1.56 4.00 24.87
CA MET A 21 1.73 2.58 24.58
C MET A 21 0.61 1.73 25.18
N ARG A 22 0.09 2.08 26.36
CA ARG A 22 -1.03 1.37 27.00
C ARG A 22 -2.37 1.64 26.33
N ASN A 23 -2.58 2.87 25.84
CA ASN A 23 -3.85 3.30 25.26
C ASN A 23 -3.95 3.01 23.75
N ASN A 24 -2.81 2.75 23.09
CA ASN A 24 -2.75 2.43 21.65
C ASN A 24 -2.35 0.95 21.43
N VAL A 25 -3.03 0.04 22.12
CA VAL A 25 -2.84 -1.39 21.87
C VAL A 25 -3.39 -1.71 20.49
N ASN A 26 -2.52 -2.13 19.58
CA ASN A 26 -2.93 -2.55 18.25
C ASN A 26 -3.77 -3.83 18.32
N ALA A 27 -4.84 -3.89 17.55
CA ALA A 27 -5.61 -5.11 17.41
C ALA A 27 -4.72 -6.22 16.81
N ILE A 28 -4.83 -7.42 17.36
CA ILE A 28 -4.21 -8.61 16.78
C ILE A 28 -5.10 -9.02 15.61
N GLU A 29 -4.65 -8.74 14.40
CA GLU A 29 -5.40 -9.04 13.17
C GLU A 29 -5.32 -10.54 12.83
N PHE A 30 -4.15 -11.16 13.03
CA PHE A 30 -3.90 -12.54 12.65
C PHE A 30 -2.91 -13.21 13.60
N ALA A 31 -3.11 -14.51 13.80
CA ALA A 31 -2.16 -15.42 14.45
C ALA A 31 -1.77 -16.52 13.46
N PHE A 32 -0.50 -16.88 13.43
CA PHE A 32 0.03 -17.89 12.51
C PHE A 32 0.74 -19.00 13.27
N ASP A 33 0.54 -20.22 12.82
CA ASP A 33 1.28 -21.37 13.34
C ASP A 33 2.75 -21.33 12.95
N VAL A 34 3.63 -21.45 13.92
CA VAL A 34 5.07 -21.60 13.68
C VAL A 34 5.35 -23.05 13.27
N LYS A 35 5.85 -23.25 12.07
CA LYS A 35 6.19 -24.57 11.52
C LYS A 35 7.65 -24.95 11.72
N ALA A 36 8.55 -23.97 11.70
CA ALA A 36 9.97 -24.20 11.93
C ALA A 36 10.69 -22.91 12.33
N PHE A 37 11.88 -23.07 12.89
CA PHE A 37 12.83 -21.99 13.12
C PHE A 37 14.03 -22.16 12.20
N GLY A 38 14.59 -21.06 11.71
CA GLY A 38 15.83 -21.08 10.94
C GLY A 38 17.01 -21.59 11.78
N LYS A 39 18.04 -22.10 11.12
CA LYS A 39 19.26 -22.61 11.76
C LYS A 39 19.94 -21.57 12.65
N ASP A 40 19.83 -20.28 12.27
CA ASP A 40 20.35 -19.14 13.00
C ASP A 40 19.47 -18.69 14.19
N LYS A 41 18.32 -19.32 14.38
CA LYS A 41 17.27 -18.95 15.35
C LYS A 41 16.76 -17.50 15.20
N LYS A 42 17.07 -16.82 14.11
CA LYS A 42 16.62 -15.45 13.82
C LYS A 42 15.46 -15.39 12.87
N SER A 43 15.20 -16.45 12.14
CA SER A 43 14.09 -16.57 11.21
C SER A 43 13.07 -17.58 11.68
N THR A 44 11.81 -17.34 11.37
CA THR A 44 10.67 -18.18 11.73
C THR A 44 9.87 -18.50 10.46
N VAL A 45 9.57 -19.77 10.27
CA VAL A 45 8.70 -20.24 9.19
C VAL A 45 7.28 -20.36 9.72
N ILE A 46 6.34 -19.69 9.07
CA ILE A 46 4.93 -19.68 9.45
C ILE A 46 4.06 -20.18 8.28
N GLU A 47 2.91 -20.76 8.63
CA GLU A 47 1.91 -21.18 7.65
C GLU A 47 0.94 -20.02 7.36
N VAL A 48 0.87 -19.60 6.10
CA VAL A 48 0.08 -18.43 5.69
C VAL A 48 -0.96 -18.74 4.61
N THR A 49 -1.12 -20.00 4.21
CA THR A 49 -1.99 -20.38 3.08
C THR A 49 -3.44 -19.96 3.30
N ASP A 50 -4.01 -20.24 4.47
CA ASP A 50 -5.38 -19.86 4.79
C ASP A 50 -5.57 -18.34 4.85
N PHE A 51 -4.56 -17.61 5.31
CA PHE A 51 -4.55 -16.15 5.29
C PHE A 51 -4.57 -15.60 3.86
N ILE A 52 -3.71 -16.11 2.98
CA ILE A 52 -3.62 -15.67 1.59
C ILE A 52 -4.87 -16.07 0.82
N ASN A 53 -5.36 -17.29 1.02
CA ASN A 53 -6.53 -17.80 0.30
C ASN A 53 -7.86 -17.31 0.88
N GLY A 54 -7.87 -16.77 2.08
CA GLY A 54 -9.04 -16.24 2.75
C GLY A 54 -9.47 -14.87 2.23
N ASP A 55 -10.59 -14.40 2.78
CA ASP A 55 -11.10 -13.06 2.54
C ASP A 55 -10.76 -12.14 3.72
N ASN A 56 -9.71 -11.41 3.59
CA ASN A 56 -9.30 -10.43 4.58
C ASN A 56 -8.91 -9.11 3.89
N ASP A 57 -8.92 -8.05 4.66
CA ASP A 57 -8.69 -6.72 4.12
C ASP A 57 -7.25 -6.44 3.67
N ILE A 58 -6.30 -7.36 3.87
CA ILE A 58 -4.89 -7.18 3.51
C ILE A 58 -4.59 -7.73 2.12
N VAL A 59 -5.03 -8.96 1.83
CA VAL A 59 -4.77 -9.67 0.57
C VAL A 59 -6.02 -9.86 -0.31
N SER A 60 -7.11 -9.17 0.02
CA SER A 60 -8.32 -9.09 -0.81
C SER A 60 -8.66 -7.62 -1.07
N PHE A 61 -9.64 -7.35 -1.90
CA PHE A 61 -10.08 -5.99 -2.08
C PHE A 61 -10.95 -5.50 -0.91
N ASP A 62 -10.84 -4.23 -0.57
CA ASP A 62 -11.43 -3.67 0.64
C ASP A 62 -12.98 -3.57 0.59
N GLY A 63 -13.58 -3.35 1.75
CA GLY A 63 -15.03 -3.31 1.91
C GLY A 63 -15.74 -2.25 1.05
N ARG A 64 -15.06 -1.14 0.67
CA ARG A 64 -15.64 -0.12 -0.22
C ARG A 64 -15.82 -0.64 -1.63
N TYR A 65 -14.81 -1.33 -2.15
CA TYR A 65 -14.91 -1.98 -3.47
C TYR A 65 -15.91 -3.11 -3.44
N LYS A 66 -15.92 -3.95 -2.39
CA LYS A 66 -16.94 -5.00 -2.23
C LYS A 66 -18.35 -4.42 -2.30
N LYS A 67 -18.61 -3.33 -1.58
CA LYS A 67 -19.90 -2.64 -1.63
C LYS A 67 -20.19 -2.08 -3.03
N GLY A 68 -19.23 -1.43 -3.67
CA GLY A 68 -19.38 -0.87 -5.01
C GLY A 68 -19.72 -1.92 -6.06
N PHE A 69 -19.12 -3.09 -5.98
CA PHE A 69 -19.42 -4.23 -6.87
C PHE A 69 -20.56 -5.11 -6.38
N ARG A 70 -21.21 -4.76 -5.27
CA ARG A 70 -22.32 -5.52 -4.64
C ARG A 70 -21.95 -6.97 -4.34
N VAL A 71 -20.68 -7.24 -4.04
CA VAL A 71 -20.21 -8.57 -3.65
C VAL A 71 -20.33 -8.76 -2.14
N GLY A 72 -20.77 -9.94 -1.74
CA GLY A 72 -21.04 -10.34 -0.37
C GLY A 72 -20.17 -11.52 0.05
N GLY A 73 -20.81 -12.65 0.36
CA GLY A 73 -20.14 -13.83 0.90
C GLY A 73 -19.02 -14.38 0.02
N PHE A 74 -17.85 -14.53 0.62
CA PHE A 74 -16.69 -15.16 0.01
C PHE A 74 -16.92 -16.68 -0.17
N GLN A 75 -16.50 -17.23 -1.31
CA GLN A 75 -16.61 -18.64 -1.63
C GLN A 75 -15.23 -19.30 -1.65
N LYS A 76 -14.87 -19.92 -0.53
CA LYS A 76 -13.54 -20.52 -0.35
C LYS A 76 -13.29 -21.67 -1.35
N ASP A 77 -14.32 -22.45 -1.66
CA ASP A 77 -14.28 -23.57 -2.59
C ASP A 77 -14.03 -23.19 -4.06
N LYS A 78 -14.22 -21.89 -4.37
CA LYS A 78 -14.03 -21.32 -5.72
C LYS A 78 -12.92 -20.26 -5.74
N SER A 79 -12.04 -20.31 -4.75
CA SER A 79 -10.96 -19.33 -4.59
C SER A 79 -9.65 -20.04 -4.34
N PHE A 80 -8.58 -19.60 -4.99
CA PHE A 80 -7.28 -20.26 -4.89
C PHE A 80 -6.12 -19.32 -5.22
N VAL A 81 -4.92 -19.70 -4.80
CA VAL A 81 -3.68 -19.01 -5.11
C VAL A 81 -3.21 -19.42 -6.50
N ASN A 82 -3.02 -18.45 -7.41
CA ASN A 82 -2.50 -18.70 -8.76
C ASN A 82 -0.99 -18.87 -8.73
N PHE A 83 -0.30 -17.92 -8.11
CA PHE A 83 1.15 -17.98 -7.90
C PHE A 83 1.61 -17.10 -6.74
N VAL A 84 2.79 -17.42 -6.24
CA VAL A 84 3.58 -16.57 -5.34
C VAL A 84 4.97 -16.44 -5.92
N LYS A 85 5.47 -15.21 -6.08
CA LYS A 85 6.81 -14.90 -6.57
C LYS A 85 7.54 -14.05 -5.54
N SER A 86 8.75 -14.48 -5.16
CA SER A 86 9.61 -13.76 -4.22
C SER A 86 10.75 -13.09 -4.98
N PHE A 87 10.98 -11.83 -4.65
CA PHE A 87 12.06 -10.99 -5.17
C PHE A 87 12.85 -10.42 -3.97
N PRO A 88 14.04 -9.85 -4.18
CA PRO A 88 14.87 -9.36 -3.08
C PRO A 88 14.19 -8.37 -2.14
N THR A 89 13.25 -7.56 -2.64
CA THR A 89 12.58 -6.50 -1.86
C THR A 89 11.07 -6.60 -1.85
N ASN A 90 10.47 -7.59 -2.52
CA ASN A 90 9.03 -7.75 -2.52
C ASN A 90 8.59 -9.19 -2.79
N ILE A 91 7.38 -9.50 -2.39
CA ILE A 91 6.68 -10.74 -2.68
C ILE A 91 5.40 -10.38 -3.43
N GLU A 92 5.19 -10.99 -4.60
CA GLU A 92 3.98 -10.85 -5.40
C GLU A 92 3.11 -12.10 -5.21
N ILE A 93 1.86 -11.88 -4.83
CA ILE A 93 0.88 -12.93 -4.57
C ILE A 93 -0.31 -12.67 -5.50
N ASN A 94 -0.60 -13.61 -6.40
CA ASN A 94 -1.77 -13.54 -7.25
C ASN A 94 -2.76 -14.61 -6.84
N THR A 95 -4.01 -14.20 -6.65
CA THR A 95 -5.10 -15.08 -6.21
C THR A 95 -6.34 -14.87 -7.07
N THR A 96 -7.08 -15.93 -7.32
CA THR A 96 -8.44 -15.88 -7.83
C THR A 96 -9.40 -15.93 -6.65
N LYS A 97 -10.28 -14.95 -6.52
CA LYS A 97 -11.26 -14.86 -5.42
C LYS A 97 -12.67 -14.78 -5.98
N THR A 98 -13.54 -15.59 -5.43
CA THR A 98 -14.95 -15.66 -5.85
C THR A 98 -15.87 -15.28 -4.69
N TYR A 99 -16.87 -14.49 -5.02
CA TYR A 99 -17.85 -13.96 -4.07
C TYR A 99 -19.27 -14.16 -4.61
N ASN A 100 -20.24 -14.19 -3.72
CA ASN A 100 -21.64 -14.00 -4.09
C ASN A 100 -21.86 -12.53 -4.48
N ARG A 101 -22.66 -12.30 -5.51
CA ARG A 101 -23.05 -10.98 -5.97
C ARG A 101 -24.57 -10.83 -5.92
N SER A 102 -25.05 -9.73 -5.31
CA SER A 102 -26.46 -9.38 -5.33
C SER A 102 -26.84 -8.74 -6.68
N ALA A 103 -28.10 -8.93 -7.08
CA ALA A 103 -28.68 -8.18 -8.19
C ALA A 103 -28.62 -6.68 -7.92
N GLY A 104 -28.57 -5.88 -8.96
CA GLY A 104 -28.75 -4.44 -8.87
C GLY A 104 -30.20 -4.08 -8.58
N ASP A 105 -30.41 -2.93 -7.94
CA ASP A 105 -31.74 -2.38 -7.78
C ASP A 105 -32.32 -1.98 -9.14
N PRO A 106 -33.61 -2.24 -9.37
CA PRO A 106 -34.29 -1.78 -10.58
C PRO A 106 -34.23 -0.25 -10.65
N SER A 107 -33.82 0.29 -11.80
CA SER A 107 -33.91 1.74 -11.98
C SER A 107 -35.38 2.17 -12.07
N PRO A 108 -35.79 3.25 -11.38
CA PRO A 108 -37.12 3.81 -11.51
C PRO A 108 -37.34 4.51 -12.88
N ILE A 109 -36.31 4.65 -13.69
CA ILE A 109 -36.38 5.33 -14.98
C ILE A 109 -36.85 4.35 -16.05
N PRO A 110 -37.97 4.61 -16.75
CA PRO A 110 -38.42 3.79 -17.88
C PRO A 110 -37.35 3.70 -18.98
N GLY A 111 -37.06 2.48 -19.44
CA GLY A 111 -36.05 2.24 -20.48
C GLY A 111 -34.60 2.18 -19.99
N ALA A 112 -34.36 2.30 -18.70
CA ALA A 112 -33.04 2.10 -18.13
C ALA A 112 -32.56 0.65 -18.33
N PRO A 113 -31.23 0.42 -18.42
CA PRO A 113 -30.67 -0.92 -18.50
C PRO A 113 -31.17 -1.80 -17.35
N LYS A 114 -31.48 -3.05 -17.66
CA LYS A 114 -31.86 -4.03 -16.63
C LYS A 114 -30.76 -4.13 -15.58
N PRO A 115 -31.12 -4.29 -14.30
CA PRO A 115 -30.11 -4.46 -13.25
C PRO A 115 -29.30 -5.73 -13.52
N GLU A 116 -28.03 -5.69 -13.13
CA GLU A 116 -27.16 -6.85 -13.23
C GLU A 116 -27.72 -8.03 -12.43
N ILE A 117 -27.59 -9.23 -12.99
CA ILE A 117 -28.11 -10.47 -12.43
C ILE A 117 -27.30 -10.85 -11.18
N SER A 118 -27.98 -11.42 -10.18
CA SER A 118 -27.29 -12.07 -9.05
C SER A 118 -26.50 -13.29 -9.50
N GLY A 119 -25.44 -13.62 -8.81
CA GLY A 119 -24.62 -14.79 -9.15
C GLY A 119 -23.25 -14.78 -8.48
N ASN A 120 -22.30 -15.42 -9.12
CA ASN A 120 -20.91 -15.39 -8.68
C ASN A 120 -20.18 -14.23 -9.35
N TYR A 121 -19.30 -13.61 -8.58
CA TYR A 121 -18.34 -12.60 -9.05
C TYR A 121 -16.92 -13.09 -8.74
N THR A 122 -16.18 -13.39 -9.79
CA THR A 122 -14.81 -13.87 -9.69
C THR A 122 -13.84 -12.79 -10.15
N VAL A 123 -12.78 -12.58 -9.40
CA VAL A 123 -11.78 -11.55 -9.67
C VAL A 123 -10.38 -12.08 -9.36
N GLU A 124 -9.41 -11.69 -10.18
CA GLU A 124 -8.00 -11.85 -9.85
C GLU A 124 -7.52 -10.67 -9.02
N VAL A 125 -6.84 -10.98 -7.92
CA VAL A 125 -6.27 -9.99 -7.01
C VAL A 125 -4.76 -10.21 -6.95
N ASN A 126 -3.99 -9.18 -7.27
CA ASN A 126 -2.55 -9.17 -7.06
C ASN A 126 -2.21 -8.34 -5.82
N SER A 127 -1.49 -8.95 -4.88
CA SER A 127 -1.04 -8.31 -3.66
C SER A 127 0.47 -8.27 -3.61
N SER A 128 1.04 -7.08 -3.45
CA SER A 128 2.48 -6.86 -3.29
C SER A 128 2.82 -6.62 -1.83
N ILE A 129 3.69 -7.43 -1.26
CA ILE A 129 4.29 -7.21 0.06
C ILE A 129 5.69 -6.66 -0.17
N ILE A 130 5.94 -5.42 0.24
CA ILE A 130 7.18 -4.71 -0.05
C ILE A 130 7.97 -4.52 1.25
N LEU A 131 9.25 -4.89 1.20
CA LEU A 131 10.21 -4.59 2.26
C LEU A 131 10.53 -3.09 2.22
N LEU A 132 10.24 -2.40 3.31
CA LEU A 132 10.55 -0.98 3.42
C LEU A 132 12.06 -0.77 3.58
N PRO A 133 12.64 0.29 2.98
CA PRO A 133 14.05 0.57 3.09
C PRO A 133 14.45 0.94 4.53
N GLU A 134 15.59 0.43 5.00
CA GLU A 134 16.18 0.80 6.30
C GLU A 134 16.65 2.26 6.27
N ASP A 135 17.34 2.66 5.19
CA ASP A 135 17.73 4.05 4.96
C ASP A 135 16.54 4.86 4.46
N LYS A 136 15.90 5.57 5.38
CA LYS A 136 14.70 6.36 5.12
C LYS A 136 15.06 7.67 4.41
N MET A 137 14.20 8.07 3.48
CA MET A 137 14.27 9.40 2.88
C MET A 137 14.11 10.48 3.94
N GLN A 138 14.87 11.57 3.83
CA GLN A 138 14.71 12.73 4.69
C GLN A 138 13.28 13.28 4.59
N ALA A 139 12.59 13.36 5.74
CA ALA A 139 11.26 13.91 5.82
C ALA A 139 11.24 15.41 5.50
N ARG A 140 10.17 15.88 4.88
CA ARG A 140 9.90 17.31 4.67
C ARG A 140 8.48 17.61 5.15
N TYR A 141 8.36 18.67 5.92
CA TYR A 141 7.07 19.12 6.43
C TYR A 141 6.20 19.67 5.29
N PHE A 142 4.91 19.47 5.45
CA PHE A 142 3.90 20.02 4.54
C PHE A 142 3.79 21.53 4.78
N ASP A 143 3.68 22.28 3.68
CA ASP A 143 3.36 23.70 3.69
C ASP A 143 2.13 23.92 2.82
N PRO A 144 1.03 24.53 3.34
CA PRO A 144 -0.21 24.72 2.58
C PRO A 144 -0.05 25.64 1.35
N ARG A 145 1.04 26.41 1.29
CA ARG A 145 1.36 27.26 0.12
C ARG A 145 1.85 26.45 -1.08
N VAL A 146 2.23 25.17 -0.85
CA VAL A 146 2.74 24.27 -1.88
C VAL A 146 1.87 23.00 -1.87
N GLY A 147 1.15 22.76 -2.95
CA GLY A 147 0.09 21.76 -3.08
C GLY A 147 0.57 20.31 -3.17
N TYR A 148 1.42 19.83 -2.27
CA TYR A 148 1.79 18.43 -2.20
C TYR A 148 0.73 17.58 -1.51
N PHE A 149 0.58 16.33 -1.94
CA PHE A 149 -0.07 15.33 -1.10
C PHE A 149 0.76 15.07 0.15
N ALA A 150 0.10 14.87 1.28
CA ALA A 150 0.75 14.65 2.56
C ALA A 150 0.24 13.40 3.27
N VAL A 151 1.06 12.88 4.17
CA VAL A 151 0.68 11.91 5.20
C VAL A 151 0.92 12.55 6.55
N GLY A 152 0.07 12.27 7.52
CA GLY A 152 0.20 12.84 8.85
C GLY A 152 0.19 11.78 9.94
N TYR A 153 0.79 12.13 11.08
CA TYR A 153 0.73 11.38 12.32
C TYR A 153 0.64 12.37 13.50
N THR A 154 0.23 11.87 14.65
CA THR A 154 0.22 12.64 15.89
C THR A 154 1.53 12.38 16.62
N ASP A 155 2.23 13.45 16.97
CA ASP A 155 3.47 13.39 17.75
C ASP A 155 3.19 13.84 19.19
N PHE A 156 3.55 12.97 20.14
CA PHE A 156 3.32 13.18 21.57
C PHE A 156 4.55 13.74 22.30
N ASP A 157 5.68 13.87 21.62
CA ASP A 157 6.94 14.28 22.23
C ASP A 157 7.35 15.70 21.86
N ILE A 158 6.83 16.27 20.77
CA ILE A 158 7.23 17.61 20.29
C ILE A 158 6.82 18.70 21.27
N ASN A 159 5.63 18.57 21.86
CA ASN A 159 5.08 19.58 22.75
C ASN A 159 4.80 19.00 24.13
N PRO A 160 5.49 19.47 25.20
CA PRO A 160 5.30 18.96 26.56
C PRO A 160 3.90 19.23 27.14
N GLN A 161 3.16 20.16 26.55
CA GLN A 161 1.85 20.60 27.07
C GLN A 161 0.67 20.11 26.20
N GLY A 162 0.95 19.34 25.16
CA GLY A 162 -0.08 18.85 24.25
C GLY A 162 0.47 17.92 23.20
N VAL A 163 -0.38 17.60 22.23
CA VAL A 163 -0.01 16.78 21.07
C VAL A 163 -0.02 17.61 19.81
N GLU A 164 0.87 17.32 18.89
CA GLU A 164 0.94 18.03 17.61
C GLU A 164 0.72 17.07 16.44
N ARG A 165 -0.07 17.53 15.46
CA ARG A 165 -0.23 16.81 14.21
C ARG A 165 0.88 17.21 13.25
N VAL A 166 1.74 16.25 12.93
CA VAL A 166 2.81 16.41 11.96
C VAL A 166 2.33 15.93 10.60
N SER A 167 2.50 16.74 9.57
CA SER A 167 2.19 16.38 8.18
C SER A 167 3.46 16.42 7.35
N LEU A 168 3.72 15.32 6.63
CA LEU A 168 4.89 15.14 5.78
C LEU A 168 4.47 15.01 4.33
N ILE A 169 5.19 15.67 3.41
CA ILE A 169 4.88 15.61 1.99
C ILE A 169 5.24 14.24 1.39
N LYS A 170 4.41 13.79 0.45
CA LYS A 170 4.70 12.63 -0.40
C LYS A 170 5.49 13.12 -1.60
N ARG A 171 6.69 12.58 -1.81
CA ARG A 171 7.55 12.92 -2.93
C ARG A 171 8.41 11.74 -3.37
N TRP A 172 8.94 11.82 -4.56
CA TRP A 172 9.98 10.91 -5.01
C TRP A 172 11.32 11.21 -4.31
N ARG A 173 12.11 10.16 -4.07
CA ARG A 173 13.47 10.28 -3.53
C ARG A 173 14.43 10.57 -4.68
N LEU A 174 14.56 11.84 -5.04
CA LEU A 174 15.45 12.30 -6.11
C LEU A 174 16.72 12.88 -5.49
N GLU A 175 17.68 12.02 -5.20
CA GLU A 175 18.98 12.37 -4.64
C GLU A 175 20.03 12.28 -5.73
N PRO A 176 21.00 13.21 -5.80
CA PRO A 176 22.09 13.15 -6.78
C PRO A 176 22.97 11.92 -6.54
N LYS A 177 23.58 11.41 -7.61
CA LYS A 177 24.63 10.39 -7.47
C LYS A 177 25.81 10.97 -6.71
N PRO A 178 26.53 10.20 -5.86
CA PRO A 178 27.67 10.70 -5.10
C PRO A 178 28.71 11.43 -5.97
N LYS A 179 28.97 10.94 -7.17
CA LYS A 179 29.90 11.55 -8.13
C LYS A 179 29.46 12.91 -8.69
N ASP A 180 28.16 13.19 -8.65
CA ASP A 180 27.56 14.41 -9.21
C ASP A 180 27.17 15.42 -8.13
N LEU A 181 27.46 15.12 -6.85
CA LEU A 181 27.07 15.95 -5.72
C LEU A 181 27.59 17.39 -5.82
N GLU A 182 28.84 17.58 -6.23
CA GLU A 182 29.44 18.91 -6.35
C GLU A 182 28.82 19.71 -7.51
N LYS A 183 28.45 19.08 -8.60
CA LYS A 183 27.70 19.71 -9.69
C LYS A 183 26.32 20.17 -9.21
N TYR A 184 25.62 19.26 -8.49
CA TYR A 184 24.32 19.57 -7.91
C TYR A 184 24.38 20.77 -6.94
N LYS A 185 25.42 20.85 -6.07
CA LYS A 185 25.61 21.98 -5.17
C LYS A 185 25.85 23.30 -5.90
N ARG A 186 26.41 23.27 -7.09
CA ARG A 186 26.56 24.45 -7.95
C ARG A 186 25.30 24.82 -8.72
N GLY A 187 24.20 24.07 -8.56
CA GLY A 187 22.94 24.30 -9.25
C GLY A 187 22.84 23.68 -10.64
N GLU A 188 23.80 22.82 -11.03
CA GLU A 188 23.74 22.08 -12.28
C GLU A 188 22.70 20.97 -12.24
N LEU A 189 21.99 20.73 -13.34
CA LEU A 189 21.08 19.59 -13.46
C LEU A 189 21.88 18.30 -13.53
N VAL A 190 21.52 17.33 -12.71
CA VAL A 190 22.19 16.02 -12.64
C VAL A 190 21.14 14.89 -12.58
N GLU A 191 21.53 13.73 -13.08
CA GLU A 191 20.74 12.52 -13.00
C GLU A 191 20.61 12.03 -11.55
N PRO A 192 19.39 11.71 -11.06
CA PRO A 192 19.24 11.15 -9.72
C PRO A 192 19.85 9.76 -9.62
N ALA A 193 20.22 9.37 -8.40
CA ALA A 193 20.73 8.03 -8.13
C ALA A 193 19.70 6.95 -8.49
N LYS A 194 18.42 7.25 -8.26
CA LYS A 194 17.28 6.40 -8.63
C LYS A 194 16.27 7.24 -9.44
N PRO A 195 16.21 7.07 -10.76
CA PRO A 195 15.28 7.82 -11.60
C PRO A 195 13.84 7.38 -11.36
N ILE A 196 12.89 8.24 -11.71
CA ILE A 196 11.47 7.90 -11.80
C ILE A 196 11.30 7.07 -13.08
N VAL A 197 10.78 5.84 -12.93
CA VAL A 197 10.58 4.91 -14.05
C VAL A 197 9.10 4.57 -14.16
N PHE A 198 8.56 4.72 -15.35
CA PHE A 198 7.21 4.28 -15.69
C PHE A 198 7.29 3.11 -16.68
N TYR A 199 6.45 2.12 -16.48
CA TYR A 199 6.33 0.98 -17.38
C TYR A 199 5.03 1.11 -18.17
N ILE A 200 5.11 0.89 -19.47
CA ILE A 200 3.93 0.84 -20.34
C ILE A 200 3.46 -0.61 -20.37
N ASP A 201 2.18 -0.82 -20.12
CA ASP A 201 1.57 -2.15 -20.19
C ASP A 201 1.79 -2.76 -21.58
N PRO A 202 2.27 -4.00 -21.69
CA PRO A 202 2.49 -4.69 -22.97
C PRO A 202 1.24 -4.83 -23.83
N LEU A 203 0.05 -4.80 -23.22
CA LEU A 203 -1.23 -4.83 -23.92
C LEU A 203 -1.60 -3.48 -24.55
N THR A 204 -0.86 -2.42 -24.28
CA THR A 204 -1.10 -1.11 -24.87
C THR A 204 -0.91 -1.17 -26.39
N PRO A 205 -1.90 -0.74 -27.20
CA PRO A 205 -1.76 -0.74 -28.66
C PRO A 205 -0.52 0.05 -29.11
N LYS A 206 0.31 -0.56 -29.93
CA LYS A 206 1.62 -0.02 -30.36
C LYS A 206 1.57 1.41 -30.88
N LYS A 207 0.46 1.78 -31.54
CA LYS A 207 0.25 3.14 -32.09
C LYS A 207 0.23 4.25 -31.03
N TRP A 208 -0.10 3.93 -29.76
CA TRP A 208 -0.18 4.92 -28.70
C TRP A 208 1.11 5.04 -27.85
N ILE A 209 1.99 4.05 -27.92
CA ILE A 209 3.22 3.99 -27.13
C ILE A 209 4.09 5.26 -27.30
N PRO A 210 4.37 5.76 -28.52
CA PRO A 210 5.18 6.97 -28.70
C PRO A 210 4.59 8.20 -27.99
N TYR A 211 3.27 8.37 -28.08
CA TYR A 211 2.58 9.50 -27.45
C TYR A 211 2.59 9.41 -25.91
N LEU A 212 2.46 8.20 -25.35
CA LEU A 212 2.58 7.99 -23.91
C LEU A 212 3.99 8.29 -23.41
N ILE A 213 5.03 7.85 -24.14
CA ILE A 213 6.42 8.14 -23.82
C ILE A 213 6.65 9.65 -23.85
N GLN A 214 6.21 10.32 -24.91
CA GLN A 214 6.31 11.77 -25.02
C GLN A 214 5.61 12.47 -23.86
N GLY A 215 4.34 12.15 -23.60
CA GLY A 215 3.57 12.79 -22.53
C GLY A 215 4.16 12.62 -21.13
N VAL A 216 4.86 11.51 -20.86
CA VAL A 216 5.59 11.32 -19.59
C VAL A 216 6.88 12.16 -19.56
N ASN A 217 7.59 12.25 -20.68
CA ASN A 217 8.87 12.94 -20.74
C ASN A 217 8.75 14.47 -20.84
N ASP A 218 7.61 14.98 -21.28
CA ASP A 218 7.35 16.42 -21.40
C ASP A 218 7.16 17.12 -20.02
N TRP A 219 7.04 16.35 -18.95
CA TRP A 219 6.97 16.84 -17.55
C TRP A 219 8.37 17.02 -16.94
#